data_aa09304f89e1d8c2657b27abca96c2d3
#
_entry.id   aa09304f89e1d8c2657b27abca96c2d3
#
_cell.length_a   1.000
_cell.length_b   1.000
_cell.length_c   1.000
_cell.angle_alpha   90.00
_cell.angle_beta   90.00
_cell.angle_gamma   90.00
#
_symmetry.space_group_name_H-M   'P 1'
#
loop_
_entity.id
_entity.type
_entity.pdbx_description
1 polymer ?
#
loop_
_entity_poly.entity_id
_entity_poly.type
_entity_poly.pdbx_seq_one_letter_code
_entity_poly.pdbx_strand_id
1 'polypeptide(L)'
;GGGVYVNSSTFTMTGSACIAHNKAMIGNSGNGGGVYVWTDANFDMNGGTISDNSGEYGGGVYVGRSATKFTMTNGSITRNTAKYGGGVWTGSDFTVSGDVNITDNTPDNVYLSGTKIIIGEKGLNPEAKIGVTKSVVNEGDKFVTVATLDAGVTYTPGNIFSDRGDPSGVLLEDGKVNLYSAMPHKHPICGAVHKDINGHTGACAAVNWTPWDGTSPITYNSEKTAYVYLTANAERDSALTVADGHKLYLCLNGNEIEMTSAGDVISVNDGGTLTLTDCQSTGAVRHDFSSHPGHGVVIRAGGTFSLYNAKIQYNQGSMEGRNDSAGAGVYMG
;
A
#
# COMPACT_ATOMS: atom_id res chain seq x y z
N GLY A 1 13.82 18.69 24.07
CA GLY A 1 13.37 17.40 24.56
C GLY A 1 12.48 17.51 25.78
N GLY A 2 11.36 16.76 25.79
CA GLY A 2 10.48 16.74 26.95
C GLY A 2 11.07 15.91 28.08
N GLY A 3 11.58 14.71 27.78
CA GLY A 3 12.18 13.81 28.77
C GLY A 3 13.68 13.94 28.84
N VAL A 4 14.38 13.69 27.71
CA VAL A 4 15.85 13.70 27.62
C VAL A 4 16.29 14.62 26.50
N TYR A 5 17.31 15.43 26.74
CA TYR A 5 18.00 16.21 25.73
C TYR A 5 19.47 15.84 25.68
N VAL A 6 19.93 15.44 24.52
CA VAL A 6 21.31 14.97 24.28
C VAL A 6 21.99 15.93 23.30
N ASN A 7 23.07 16.55 23.73
CA ASN A 7 23.86 17.48 22.91
C ASN A 7 25.35 17.25 23.14
N SER A 8 26.10 17.05 22.06
CA SER A 8 27.54 16.77 22.08
C SER A 8 27.95 15.71 23.12
N SER A 9 27.12 14.68 23.27
CA SER A 9 27.29 13.65 24.31
C SER A 9 26.63 12.34 23.87
N THR A 10 26.78 11.29 24.69
CA THR A 10 26.17 9.99 24.43
C THR A 10 25.13 9.69 25.51
N PHE A 11 23.95 9.29 25.07
CA PHE A 11 22.91 8.72 25.90
C PHE A 11 22.70 7.25 25.56
N THR A 12 22.72 6.39 26.58
CA THR A 12 22.49 4.94 26.39
C THR A 12 21.28 4.51 27.21
N MET A 13 20.37 3.79 26.56
CA MET A 13 19.16 3.21 27.15
C MET A 13 19.21 1.70 27.06
N THR A 14 19.02 0.99 28.17
CA THR A 14 19.17 -0.47 28.25
C THR A 14 18.12 -1.13 29.14
N GLY A 15 17.97 -2.44 29.00
CA GLY A 15 17.14 -3.28 29.86
C GLY A 15 15.66 -2.85 29.80
N SER A 16 15.05 -2.64 30.96
CA SER A 16 13.65 -2.24 31.09
C SER A 16 13.45 -0.72 31.32
N ALA A 17 14.43 0.10 30.95
CA ALA A 17 14.34 1.56 31.08
C ALA A 17 13.10 2.10 30.34
N CYS A 18 12.47 3.12 30.91
CA CYS A 18 11.26 3.70 30.36
C CYS A 18 11.34 5.23 30.29
N ILE A 19 11.00 5.79 29.12
CA ILE A 19 10.79 7.22 28.92
C ILE A 19 9.35 7.41 28.47
N ALA A 20 8.48 7.88 29.33
CA ALA A 20 7.06 7.94 29.03
C ALA A 20 6.39 9.23 29.56
N HIS A 21 5.27 9.58 28.91
CA HIS A 21 4.40 10.70 29.29
C HIS A 21 5.09 12.08 29.33
N ASN A 22 6.16 12.24 28.55
CA ASN A 22 6.84 13.52 28.41
C ASN A 22 6.26 14.32 27.27
N LYS A 23 6.28 15.64 27.40
CA LYS A 23 5.79 16.56 26.39
C LYS A 23 6.83 17.64 26.08
N ALA A 24 7.27 17.71 24.85
CA ALA A 24 8.02 18.86 24.39
C ALA A 24 7.04 20.02 24.11
N MET A 25 7.36 21.21 24.64
CA MET A 25 6.47 22.39 24.53
C MET A 25 6.30 22.83 23.08
N ILE A 26 5.07 22.93 22.62
CA ILE A 26 4.70 23.48 21.32
C ILE A 26 4.80 25.01 21.42
N GLY A 27 5.51 25.64 20.46
CA GLY A 27 5.61 27.11 20.38
C GLY A 27 7.00 27.66 20.10
N ASN A 28 8.06 26.90 20.36
CA ASN A 28 9.43 27.17 19.97
C ASN A 28 10.16 25.86 19.61
N SER A 29 9.64 25.13 18.61
CA SER A 29 10.20 23.86 18.14
C SER A 29 10.16 22.77 19.20
N GLY A 30 8.98 22.29 19.56
CA GLY A 30 8.76 21.20 20.51
C GLY A 30 9.25 19.84 20.01
N ASN A 31 10.55 19.69 19.78
CA ASN A 31 11.17 18.50 19.21
C ASN A 31 11.51 17.47 20.29
N GLY A 32 11.30 16.18 19.98
CA GLY A 32 11.62 15.07 20.83
C GLY A 32 10.79 15.05 22.13
N GLY A 33 9.55 14.60 22.08
CA GLY A 33 8.71 14.50 23.28
C GLY A 33 9.37 13.63 24.35
N GLY A 34 9.86 12.45 23.98
CA GLY A 34 10.65 11.58 24.84
C GLY A 34 12.13 11.97 24.84
N VAL A 35 12.78 11.86 23.67
CA VAL A 35 14.23 12.10 23.52
C VAL A 35 14.49 13.06 22.37
N TYR A 36 15.31 14.06 22.63
CA TYR A 36 15.83 14.99 21.63
C TYR A 36 17.35 14.81 21.47
N VAL A 37 17.77 14.29 20.32
CA VAL A 37 19.19 14.09 19.97
C VAL A 37 19.62 15.24 19.05
N TRP A 38 20.50 16.09 19.54
CA TRP A 38 20.95 17.29 18.85
C TRP A 38 22.41 17.15 18.38
N THR A 39 23.03 18.22 17.99
CA THR A 39 24.34 18.29 17.35
C THR A 39 25.42 17.41 18.02
N ASP A 40 26.17 16.66 17.23
CA ASP A 40 27.30 15.81 17.63
C ASP A 40 26.97 14.84 18.80
N ALA A 41 25.70 14.41 18.85
CA ALA A 41 25.21 13.56 19.93
C ALA A 41 24.94 12.13 19.44
N ASN A 42 25.11 11.18 20.35
CA ASN A 42 24.78 9.77 20.12
C ASN A 42 23.63 9.34 21.05
N PHE A 43 22.71 8.56 20.49
CA PHE A 43 21.70 7.86 21.26
C PHE A 43 21.76 6.37 20.91
N ASP A 44 22.12 5.53 21.90
CA ASP A 44 22.18 4.09 21.77
C ASP A 44 21.06 3.44 22.57
N MET A 45 20.03 2.93 21.88
CA MET A 45 18.92 2.20 22.49
C MET A 45 19.12 0.71 22.34
N ASN A 46 19.57 0.08 23.43
CA ASN A 46 19.83 -1.38 23.49
C ASN A 46 18.74 -2.11 24.28
N GLY A 47 17.60 -1.50 24.46
CA GLY A 47 16.43 -2.02 25.18
C GLY A 47 15.60 -0.92 25.78
N GLY A 48 14.50 -1.29 26.44
CA GLY A 48 13.59 -0.37 27.09
C GLY A 48 12.45 0.09 26.18
N THR A 49 11.67 1.05 26.69
CA THR A 49 10.47 1.55 26.03
C THR A 49 10.42 3.08 26.05
N ILE A 50 10.11 3.65 24.88
CA ILE A 50 9.80 5.08 24.73
C ILE A 50 8.34 5.17 24.29
N SER A 51 7.45 5.62 25.19
CA SER A 51 6.02 5.56 24.90
C SER A 51 5.22 6.75 25.46
N ASP A 52 4.08 6.99 24.83
CA ASP A 52 3.10 7.96 25.33
C ASP A 52 3.68 9.39 25.45
N ASN A 53 4.74 9.70 24.70
CA ASN A 53 5.34 11.03 24.64
C ASN A 53 4.75 11.87 23.50
N SER A 54 4.82 13.18 23.62
CA SER A 54 4.29 14.09 22.60
C SER A 54 5.21 15.24 22.25
N GLY A 55 5.28 15.58 20.95
CA GLY A 55 6.10 16.67 20.45
C GLY A 55 5.54 17.26 19.15
N GLU A 56 6.23 18.22 18.57
CA GLU A 56 5.91 18.71 17.22
C GLU A 56 6.57 17.84 16.15
N TYR A 57 7.85 17.50 16.36
CA TYR A 57 8.62 16.56 15.54
C TYR A 57 9.23 15.50 16.46
N GLY A 58 9.04 14.22 16.12
CA GLY A 58 9.50 13.11 16.93
C GLY A 58 8.82 13.07 18.30
N GLY A 59 7.60 12.55 18.37
CA GLY A 59 6.89 12.42 19.64
C GLY A 59 7.66 11.55 20.62
N GLY A 60 8.19 10.41 20.18
CA GLY A 60 9.13 9.57 20.93
C GLY A 60 10.55 10.14 20.85
N VAL A 61 11.12 10.17 19.64
CA VAL A 61 12.53 10.55 19.41
C VAL A 61 12.64 11.52 18.24
N TYR A 62 13.37 12.60 18.47
CA TYR A 62 13.82 13.51 17.42
C TYR A 62 15.33 13.37 17.23
N VAL A 63 15.76 13.14 15.98
CA VAL A 63 17.19 13.04 15.61
C VAL A 63 17.54 14.16 14.65
N GLY A 64 18.40 15.07 15.09
CA GLY A 64 18.85 16.24 14.31
C GLY A 64 19.67 15.85 13.07
N ARG A 65 20.04 16.86 12.27
CA ARG A 65 20.77 16.67 11.00
C ARG A 65 22.29 16.72 11.12
N SER A 66 22.83 17.25 12.23
CA SER A 66 24.24 17.55 12.35
C SER A 66 24.98 16.47 13.12
N ALA A 67 25.72 15.62 12.42
CA ALA A 67 26.63 14.61 12.98
C ALA A 67 26.03 13.77 14.14
N THR A 68 24.69 13.64 14.16
CA THR A 68 23.99 12.87 15.19
C THR A 68 23.89 11.42 14.78
N LYS A 69 24.00 10.52 15.76
CA LYS A 69 23.90 9.08 15.56
C LYS A 69 22.81 8.52 16.46
N PHE A 70 21.88 7.80 15.86
CA PHE A 70 20.90 7.01 16.58
C PHE A 70 21.08 5.53 16.21
N THR A 71 21.29 4.69 17.21
CA THR A 71 21.38 3.24 17.03
C THR A 71 20.33 2.56 17.92
N MET A 72 19.55 1.65 17.35
CA MET A 72 18.60 0.87 18.09
C MET A 72 18.80 -0.62 17.82
N THR A 73 19.16 -1.36 18.85
CA THR A 73 19.44 -2.82 18.73
C THR A 73 18.37 -3.67 19.43
N ASN A 74 17.54 -3.06 20.25
CA ASN A 74 16.44 -3.70 20.94
C ASN A 74 15.51 -2.66 21.56
N GLY A 75 14.27 -3.06 21.88
CA GLY A 75 13.30 -2.25 22.58
C GLY A 75 12.17 -1.73 21.70
N SER A 76 11.33 -0.87 22.26
CA SER A 76 10.14 -0.38 21.56
C SER A 76 9.92 1.12 21.67
N ILE A 77 9.41 1.71 20.59
CA ILE A 77 8.97 3.11 20.49
C ILE A 77 7.51 3.07 20.04
N THR A 78 6.58 3.29 20.96
CA THR A 78 5.15 3.05 20.70
C THR A 78 4.25 4.10 21.33
N ARG A 79 3.06 4.32 20.77
CA ARG A 79 2.02 5.25 21.27
C ARG A 79 2.49 6.69 21.49
N ASN A 80 3.54 7.11 20.79
CA ASN A 80 3.96 8.49 20.80
C ASN A 80 3.21 9.30 19.73
N THR A 81 3.03 10.60 19.98
CA THR A 81 2.24 11.48 19.12
C THR A 81 3.03 12.74 18.73
N ALA A 82 2.98 13.11 17.46
CA ALA A 82 3.59 14.35 16.97
C ALA A 82 2.79 14.91 15.79
N LYS A 83 3.24 16.05 15.26
CA LYS A 83 2.76 16.53 13.95
C LYS A 83 3.44 15.75 12.81
N TYR A 84 4.70 15.34 13.00
CA TYR A 84 5.47 14.53 12.06
C TYR A 84 6.35 13.54 12.84
N GLY A 85 6.33 12.25 12.45
CA GLY A 85 7.08 11.21 13.11
C GLY A 85 6.66 11.03 14.57
N GLY A 86 5.45 10.53 14.80
CA GLY A 86 4.95 10.27 16.14
C GLY A 86 5.93 9.45 16.95
N GLY A 87 6.48 8.37 16.37
CA GLY A 87 7.55 7.58 16.99
C GLY A 87 8.90 8.27 16.87
N VAL A 88 9.42 8.33 15.66
CA VAL A 88 10.75 8.90 15.35
C VAL A 88 10.64 9.88 14.20
N TRP A 89 11.17 11.07 14.38
CA TRP A 89 11.52 11.95 13.28
C TRP A 89 13.05 12.00 13.14
N THR A 90 13.54 11.74 11.94
CA THR A 90 15.00 11.78 11.73
C THR A 90 15.41 12.62 10.52
N GLY A 91 16.38 13.47 10.73
CA GLY A 91 17.12 14.21 9.72
C GLY A 91 18.50 13.62 9.42
N SER A 92 18.87 12.51 10.05
CA SER A 92 20.11 11.75 9.84
C SER A 92 19.78 10.27 9.65
N ASP A 93 20.65 9.54 8.94
CA ASP A 93 20.52 8.09 8.85
C ASP A 93 20.64 7.49 10.25
N PHE A 94 19.84 6.46 10.55
CA PHE A 94 19.98 5.75 11.82
C PHE A 94 20.06 4.23 11.61
N THR A 95 20.74 3.56 12.54
CA THR A 95 21.02 2.12 12.42
C THR A 95 20.10 1.31 13.31
N VAL A 96 19.56 0.22 12.77
CA VAL A 96 18.71 -0.74 13.49
C VAL A 96 19.24 -2.14 13.34
N SER A 97 19.09 -2.97 14.39
CA SER A 97 19.36 -4.42 14.34
C SER A 97 18.65 -5.13 15.49
N GLY A 98 18.48 -6.46 15.40
CA GLY A 98 17.89 -7.27 16.49
C GLY A 98 16.37 -7.07 16.66
N ASP A 99 15.90 -6.98 17.89
CA ASP A 99 14.48 -6.94 18.26
C ASP A 99 13.99 -5.50 18.38
N VAL A 100 13.75 -4.86 17.25
CA VAL A 100 13.28 -3.48 17.18
C VAL A 100 11.80 -3.43 16.88
N ASN A 101 11.03 -2.67 17.69
CA ASN A 101 9.63 -2.41 17.45
C ASN A 101 9.33 -0.91 17.45
N ILE A 102 8.98 -0.34 16.30
CA ILE A 102 8.56 1.05 16.13
C ILE A 102 7.21 1.05 15.44
N THR A 103 6.14 0.96 16.25
CA THR A 103 4.75 0.81 15.81
C THR A 103 3.79 1.64 16.66
N ASP A 104 2.54 1.72 16.23
CA ASP A 104 1.45 2.33 17.00
C ASP A 104 1.68 3.82 17.37
N ASN A 105 2.49 4.53 16.60
CA ASN A 105 2.72 5.96 16.79
C ASN A 105 1.88 6.78 15.80
N THR A 106 1.54 8.02 16.16
CA THR A 106 0.64 8.87 15.36
C THR A 106 1.30 10.21 15.00
N PRO A 107 1.27 10.66 13.72
CA PRO A 107 0.67 10.01 12.53
C PRO A 107 1.57 8.94 11.89
N ASP A 108 2.87 8.98 12.16
CA ASP A 108 3.86 8.11 11.53
C ASP A 108 4.69 7.39 12.59
N ASN A 109 5.10 6.15 12.33
CA ASN A 109 6.04 5.45 13.21
C ASN A 109 7.45 6.01 13.06
N VAL A 110 7.99 6.02 11.85
CA VAL A 110 9.26 6.66 11.51
C VAL A 110 9.08 7.60 10.33
N TYR A 111 9.33 8.87 10.52
CA TYR A 111 9.34 9.87 9.47
C TYR A 111 10.77 10.18 9.02
N LEU A 112 11.12 9.80 7.79
CA LEU A 112 12.45 9.95 7.21
C LEU A 112 12.55 11.27 6.41
N SER A 113 13.17 12.30 7.00
CA SER A 113 13.33 13.61 6.36
C SER A 113 14.57 13.66 5.46
N GLY A 114 14.47 13.06 4.28
CA GLY A 114 15.56 12.99 3.30
C GLY A 114 16.66 11.96 3.65
N THR A 115 16.41 11.08 4.60
CA THR A 115 17.34 10.09 5.15
C THR A 115 16.87 8.67 4.93
N LYS A 116 17.57 7.69 5.49
CA LYS A 116 17.19 6.27 5.44
C LYS A 116 17.57 5.56 6.74
N ILE A 117 17.03 4.36 6.89
CA ILE A 117 17.44 3.40 7.90
C ILE A 117 18.63 2.59 7.36
N ILE A 118 19.58 2.24 8.23
CA ILE A 118 20.64 1.27 7.96
C ILE A 118 20.33 0.02 8.77
N ILE A 119 20.11 -1.11 8.11
CA ILE A 119 19.99 -2.39 8.78
C ILE A 119 21.42 -2.90 9.02
N GLY A 120 21.85 -2.81 10.27
CA GLY A 120 23.24 -3.10 10.67
C GLY A 120 23.59 -4.59 10.58
N GLU A 121 24.87 -4.91 10.74
CA GLU A 121 25.49 -6.24 10.52
C GLU A 121 24.75 -7.43 11.14
N LYS A 122 24.07 -7.25 12.27
CA LYS A 122 23.32 -8.33 12.93
C LYS A 122 21.95 -8.60 12.30
N GLY A 123 21.52 -7.75 11.35
CA GLY A 123 20.18 -7.83 10.76
C GLY A 123 19.06 -7.53 11.77
N LEU A 124 17.82 -7.63 11.31
CA LEU A 124 16.62 -7.56 12.14
C LEU A 124 16.11 -8.96 12.43
N ASN A 125 15.64 -9.19 13.65
CA ASN A 125 14.96 -10.44 13.99
C ASN A 125 13.63 -10.55 13.22
N PRO A 126 13.11 -11.76 12.96
CA PRO A 126 11.88 -11.95 12.19
C PRO A 126 10.66 -11.20 12.73
N GLU A 127 10.59 -11.02 14.05
CA GLU A 127 9.47 -10.33 14.73
C GLU A 127 9.62 -8.82 14.81
N ALA A 128 10.77 -8.27 14.41
CA ALA A 128 10.99 -6.82 14.38
C ALA A 128 9.98 -6.14 13.45
N LYS A 129 9.45 -4.98 13.86
CA LYS A 129 8.45 -4.22 13.11
C LYS A 129 8.77 -2.73 13.13
N ILE A 130 8.91 -2.15 11.96
CA ILE A 130 9.21 -0.71 11.79
C ILE A 130 8.31 -0.14 10.71
N GLY A 131 7.33 0.66 11.11
CA GLY A 131 6.53 1.43 10.17
C GLY A 131 7.31 2.65 9.66
N VAL A 132 7.23 2.95 8.36
CA VAL A 132 7.96 4.05 7.75
C VAL A 132 7.11 4.97 6.89
N THR A 133 7.39 6.26 7.01
CA THR A 133 6.93 7.31 6.09
C THR A 133 8.14 8.12 5.63
N LYS A 134 8.23 8.42 4.37
CA LYS A 134 9.27 9.30 3.83
C LYS A 134 8.67 10.53 3.17
N SER A 135 9.19 11.71 3.52
CA SER A 135 8.89 12.95 2.80
C SER A 135 9.62 12.95 1.47
N VAL A 136 8.90 13.35 0.46
CA VAL A 136 9.36 13.62 -0.91
C VAL A 136 9.78 12.38 -1.68
N VAL A 137 8.86 12.06 -2.43
CA VAL A 137 9.03 11.51 -3.76
C VAL A 137 9.01 12.72 -4.68
N ASN A 138 10.00 12.90 -5.53
CA ASN A 138 9.88 13.85 -6.62
C ASN A 138 8.66 13.46 -7.46
N GLU A 139 7.93 14.44 -7.96
CA GLU A 139 6.78 14.18 -8.83
C GLU A 139 7.28 13.32 -10.02
N GLY A 140 6.82 12.04 -10.07
CA GLY A 140 7.29 11.05 -11.05
C GLY A 140 8.13 9.90 -10.50
N ASP A 141 8.64 9.96 -9.27
CA ASP A 141 9.33 8.83 -8.66
C ASP A 141 8.34 7.73 -8.26
N LYS A 142 8.60 6.51 -8.72
CA LYS A 142 7.75 5.34 -8.46
C LYS A 142 8.02 4.71 -7.10
N PHE A 143 9.21 4.93 -6.57
CA PHE A 143 9.64 4.47 -5.25
C PHE A 143 10.71 5.37 -4.66
N VAL A 144 10.92 5.23 -3.35
CA VAL A 144 11.99 5.89 -2.62
C VAL A 144 12.67 4.90 -1.67
N THR A 145 13.99 4.88 -1.66
CA THR A 145 14.73 4.01 -0.73
C THR A 145 14.52 4.49 0.71
N VAL A 146 14.01 3.61 1.57
CA VAL A 146 13.78 3.87 2.99
C VAL A 146 14.79 3.18 3.88
N ALA A 147 15.41 2.07 3.42
CA ALA A 147 16.50 1.44 4.15
C ALA A 147 17.55 0.85 3.22
N THR A 148 18.76 0.65 3.76
CA THR A 148 19.87 -0.10 3.15
C THR A 148 20.37 -1.15 4.12
N LEU A 149 20.93 -2.23 3.61
CA LEU A 149 21.47 -3.32 4.39
C LEU A 149 23.00 -3.22 4.42
N ASP A 150 23.61 -3.49 5.57
CA ASP A 150 25.04 -3.75 5.65
C ASP A 150 25.42 -5.04 4.89
N ALA A 151 26.68 -5.18 4.54
CA ALA A 151 27.15 -6.31 3.75
C ALA A 151 26.88 -7.66 4.44
N GLY A 152 26.27 -8.58 3.70
CA GLY A 152 25.95 -9.94 4.20
C GLY A 152 24.69 -10.03 5.06
N VAL A 153 23.97 -8.93 5.27
CA VAL A 153 22.74 -8.93 6.05
C VAL A 153 21.58 -9.47 5.22
N THR A 154 20.78 -10.35 5.81
CA THR A 154 19.51 -10.80 5.26
C THR A 154 18.36 -9.95 5.75
N TYR A 155 17.38 -9.73 4.90
CA TYR A 155 16.16 -8.98 5.21
C TYR A 155 14.94 -9.91 5.23
N THR A 156 14.16 -9.83 6.28
CA THR A 156 12.87 -10.53 6.35
C THR A 156 11.77 -9.62 5.86
N PRO A 157 11.06 -9.99 4.78
CA PRO A 157 9.92 -9.20 4.29
C PRO A 157 8.90 -8.94 5.40
N GLY A 158 8.46 -7.68 5.52
CA GLY A 158 7.51 -7.26 6.55
C GLY A 158 8.14 -6.73 7.85
N ASN A 159 9.48 -6.79 8.04
CA ASN A 159 10.12 -6.07 9.13
C ASN A 159 9.93 -4.55 8.98
N ILE A 160 10.06 -4.03 7.76
CA ILE A 160 9.78 -2.63 7.43
C ILE A 160 8.51 -2.59 6.60
N PHE A 161 7.57 -1.75 6.95
CA PHE A 161 6.28 -1.60 6.26
C PHE A 161 5.90 -0.12 6.10
N SER A 162 5.00 0.16 5.17
CA SER A 162 4.49 1.50 4.94
C SER A 162 3.45 1.90 5.98
N ASP A 163 3.59 3.07 6.58
CA ASP A 163 2.57 3.66 7.47
C ASP A 163 1.31 4.14 6.71
N ARG A 164 1.39 4.23 5.38
CA ARG A 164 0.28 4.74 4.56
C ARG A 164 -0.72 3.67 4.13
N GLY A 165 -0.45 2.39 4.45
CA GLY A 165 -1.29 1.28 4.01
C GLY A 165 -1.27 1.06 2.48
N ASP A 166 -2.18 0.23 1.97
CA ASP A 166 -2.34 0.00 0.53
C ASP A 166 -2.82 1.28 -0.20
N PRO A 167 -2.37 1.51 -1.45
CA PRO A 167 -1.55 0.61 -2.29
C PRO A 167 -0.04 0.74 -2.09
N SER A 168 0.43 1.59 -1.17
CA SER A 168 1.87 1.72 -0.90
C SER A 168 2.41 0.50 -0.15
N GLY A 169 3.61 0.08 -0.49
CA GLY A 169 4.24 -1.08 0.14
C GLY A 169 5.75 -1.03 0.06
N VAL A 170 6.40 -2.02 0.65
CA VAL A 170 7.85 -2.05 0.80
C VAL A 170 8.42 -3.33 0.18
N LEU A 171 9.43 -3.18 -0.68
CA LEU A 171 10.17 -4.30 -1.28
C LEU A 171 11.68 -4.15 -1.11
N LEU A 172 12.38 -5.28 -1.02
CA LEU A 172 13.84 -5.37 -1.09
C LEU A 172 14.26 -5.57 -2.56
N GLU A 173 15.09 -4.68 -3.08
CA GLU A 173 15.71 -4.77 -4.40
C GLU A 173 17.15 -4.29 -4.32
N ASP A 174 18.09 -5.04 -4.85
CA ASP A 174 19.53 -4.69 -4.91
C ASP A 174 20.11 -4.22 -3.57
N GLY A 175 19.76 -4.91 -2.47
CA GLY A 175 20.22 -4.56 -1.12
C GLY A 175 19.62 -3.27 -0.55
N LYS A 176 18.56 -2.75 -1.17
CA LYS A 176 17.83 -1.57 -0.74
C LYS A 176 16.39 -1.92 -0.45
N VAL A 177 15.86 -1.40 0.64
CA VAL A 177 14.44 -1.50 0.97
C VAL A 177 13.76 -0.24 0.43
N ASN A 178 12.89 -0.43 -0.55
CA ASN A 178 12.22 0.63 -1.29
C ASN A 178 10.75 0.71 -0.89
N LEU A 179 10.29 1.92 -0.56
CA LEU A 179 8.88 2.25 -0.38
C LEU A 179 8.29 2.68 -1.72
N TYR A 180 7.30 1.95 -2.18
CA TYR A 180 6.59 2.22 -3.42
C TYR A 180 5.30 3.01 -3.15
N SER A 181 4.98 3.96 -4.00
CA SER A 181 3.68 4.66 -3.98
C SER A 181 2.54 3.73 -4.38
N ALA A 182 2.85 2.73 -5.20
CA ALA A 182 2.01 1.58 -5.50
C ALA A 182 2.92 0.35 -5.67
N MET A 183 2.51 -0.78 -5.10
CA MET A 183 3.32 -2.00 -5.16
C MET A 183 3.47 -2.51 -6.59
N PRO A 184 4.70 -2.90 -6.99
CA PRO A 184 4.86 -3.66 -8.22
C PRO A 184 4.04 -4.94 -8.16
N HIS A 185 3.29 -5.21 -9.20
CA HIS A 185 2.48 -6.42 -9.30
C HIS A 185 2.66 -7.09 -10.65
N LYS A 186 2.51 -8.41 -10.68
CA LYS A 186 2.54 -9.18 -11.91
C LYS A 186 1.13 -9.21 -12.49
N HIS A 187 0.98 -8.67 -13.69
CA HIS A 187 -0.32 -8.70 -14.35
C HIS A 187 -0.68 -10.15 -14.76
N PRO A 188 -1.82 -10.68 -14.31
CA PRO A 188 -2.13 -12.11 -14.49
C PRO A 188 -2.28 -12.52 -15.95
N ILE A 189 -2.62 -11.61 -16.85
CA ILE A 189 -2.85 -11.90 -18.27
C ILE A 189 -1.55 -11.86 -19.07
N CYS A 190 -0.74 -10.81 -18.91
CA CYS A 190 0.48 -10.63 -19.69
C CYS A 190 1.75 -11.11 -18.97
N GLY A 191 1.68 -11.40 -17.70
CA GLY A 191 2.83 -11.81 -16.89
C GLY A 191 3.89 -10.73 -16.67
N ALA A 192 3.73 -9.53 -17.22
CA ALA A 192 4.64 -8.42 -17.00
C ALA A 192 4.54 -7.86 -15.59
N VAL A 193 5.65 -7.38 -15.04
CA VAL A 193 5.68 -6.69 -13.75
C VAL A 193 5.47 -5.21 -13.99
N HIS A 194 4.42 -4.66 -13.42
CA HIS A 194 4.10 -3.24 -13.46
C HIS A 194 4.54 -2.58 -12.16
N LYS A 195 5.27 -1.47 -12.24
CA LYS A 195 5.88 -0.76 -11.11
C LYS A 195 5.20 0.58 -10.80
N ASP A 196 4.04 0.83 -11.35
CA ASP A 196 3.30 2.07 -11.15
C ASP A 196 1.81 1.82 -10.86
N ILE A 197 1.18 2.82 -10.28
CA ILE A 197 -0.24 2.80 -9.93
C ILE A 197 -1.15 2.66 -11.17
N ASN A 198 -0.64 3.11 -12.33
CA ASN A 198 -1.30 2.99 -13.62
C ASN A 198 -0.69 1.83 -14.42
N GLY A 199 -0.50 0.67 -13.82
CA GLY A 199 0.25 -0.50 -14.31
C GLY A 199 0.04 -0.92 -15.76
N HIS A 200 -0.74 -0.15 -16.52
CA HIS A 200 -1.00 -0.32 -17.94
C HIS A 200 -0.41 0.80 -18.80
N THR A 201 0.19 1.84 -18.22
CA THR A 201 0.89 2.90 -18.95
C THR A 201 2.30 2.43 -19.31
N GLY A 202 2.42 1.82 -20.43
CA GLY A 202 3.67 1.28 -20.95
C GLY A 202 3.43 -0.12 -21.51
N ALA A 203 4.18 -0.48 -22.52
CA ALA A 203 4.02 -1.77 -23.18
C ALA A 203 4.11 -2.90 -22.14
N CYS A 204 2.99 -3.47 -21.82
CA CYS A 204 2.98 -4.86 -21.44
C CYS A 204 3.68 -5.60 -22.58
N ALA A 205 4.85 -6.23 -22.34
CA ALA A 205 5.70 -6.77 -23.40
C ALA A 205 4.98 -7.76 -24.34
N ALA A 206 3.80 -8.25 -23.97
CA ALA A 206 3.00 -9.19 -24.72
C ALA A 206 1.69 -8.61 -25.27
N VAL A 207 1.11 -7.55 -24.67
CA VAL A 207 -0.17 -6.97 -25.10
C VAL A 207 -0.24 -5.48 -24.81
N ASN A 208 -0.84 -4.72 -25.72
CA ASN A 208 -1.10 -3.30 -25.52
C ASN A 208 -2.45 -3.10 -24.85
N TRP A 209 -2.42 -2.64 -23.61
CA TRP A 209 -3.62 -2.26 -22.88
C TRP A 209 -4.08 -0.86 -23.26
N THR A 210 -5.38 -0.71 -23.52
CA THR A 210 -6.00 0.56 -23.87
C THR A 210 -6.75 1.11 -22.65
N PRO A 211 -6.55 2.40 -22.29
CA PRO A 211 -7.35 3.03 -21.25
C PRO A 211 -8.83 3.06 -21.64
N TRP A 212 -9.72 2.79 -20.68
CA TRP A 212 -11.15 2.78 -20.88
C TRP A 212 -11.86 3.48 -19.72
N ASP A 213 -12.83 4.33 -20.05
CA ASP A 213 -13.59 5.12 -19.07
C ASP A 213 -14.73 4.34 -18.41
N GLY A 214 -14.94 3.08 -18.81
CA GLY A 214 -16.03 2.24 -18.30
C GLY A 214 -17.37 2.41 -19.00
N THR A 215 -17.54 3.41 -19.85
CA THR A 215 -18.82 3.75 -20.48
C THR A 215 -18.77 3.77 -22.01
N SER A 216 -17.69 4.24 -22.59
CA SER A 216 -17.50 4.31 -24.04
C SER A 216 -17.45 2.93 -24.71
N PRO A 217 -17.84 2.81 -26.00
CA PRO A 217 -17.70 1.55 -26.72
C PRO A 217 -16.27 1.03 -26.74
N ILE A 218 -16.10 -0.27 -26.47
CA ILE A 218 -14.79 -0.93 -26.53
C ILE A 218 -14.43 -1.20 -28.01
N THR A 219 -13.22 -0.80 -28.39
CA THR A 219 -12.69 -1.09 -29.73
C THR A 219 -11.93 -2.42 -29.70
N TYR A 220 -12.34 -3.35 -30.56
CA TYR A 220 -11.71 -4.65 -30.75
C TYR A 220 -10.79 -4.63 -31.97
N ASN A 221 -9.70 -5.41 -31.92
CA ASN A 221 -8.82 -5.60 -33.05
C ASN A 221 -9.44 -6.54 -34.13
N SER A 222 -8.72 -6.82 -35.22
CA SER A 222 -9.17 -7.69 -36.30
C SER A 222 -9.47 -9.14 -35.86
N GLU A 223 -8.91 -9.59 -34.74
CA GLU A 223 -9.15 -10.91 -34.13
C GLU A 223 -10.29 -10.88 -33.11
N LYS A 224 -11.08 -9.80 -33.11
CA LYS A 224 -12.17 -9.54 -32.14
C LYS A 224 -11.69 -9.57 -30.68
N THR A 225 -10.45 -9.17 -30.43
CA THR A 225 -9.85 -9.17 -29.10
C THR A 225 -9.59 -7.73 -28.63
N ALA A 226 -9.92 -7.43 -27.40
CA ALA A 226 -9.61 -6.17 -26.74
C ALA A 226 -8.95 -6.41 -25.37
N TYR A 227 -7.96 -5.55 -25.07
CA TYR A 227 -7.31 -5.46 -23.76
C TYR A 227 -7.53 -4.05 -23.24
N VAL A 228 -8.37 -3.91 -22.22
CA VAL A 228 -8.71 -2.60 -21.67
C VAL A 228 -8.55 -2.55 -20.15
N TYR A 229 -8.24 -1.38 -19.61
CA TYR A 229 -8.20 -1.15 -18.18
C TYR A 229 -9.00 0.08 -17.79
N LEU A 230 -9.70 0.02 -16.66
CA LEU A 230 -10.44 1.17 -16.14
C LEU A 230 -9.49 2.27 -15.68
N THR A 231 -9.84 3.50 -16.03
CA THR A 231 -9.10 4.70 -15.60
C THR A 231 -9.74 5.38 -14.39
N ALA A 232 -11.01 5.07 -14.09
CA ALA A 232 -11.78 5.57 -12.96
C ALA A 232 -12.95 4.62 -12.67
N ASN A 233 -13.63 4.81 -11.54
CA ASN A 233 -14.90 4.14 -11.27
C ASN A 233 -15.92 4.48 -12.37
N ALA A 234 -16.68 3.50 -12.79
CA ALA A 234 -17.66 3.62 -13.86
C ALA A 234 -19.06 3.27 -13.36
N GLU A 235 -20.01 4.20 -13.56
CA GLU A 235 -21.44 3.96 -13.38
C GLU A 235 -22.06 3.59 -14.74
N ARG A 236 -22.91 2.56 -14.75
CA ARG A 236 -23.59 2.09 -15.95
C ARG A 236 -25.09 1.92 -15.71
N ASP A 237 -25.86 2.24 -16.70
CA ASP A 237 -27.32 2.00 -16.76
C ASP A 237 -27.69 0.80 -17.64
N SER A 238 -26.70 0.16 -18.29
CA SER A 238 -26.86 -0.95 -19.20
C SER A 238 -25.67 -1.89 -19.14
N ALA A 239 -25.88 -3.17 -19.40
CA ALA A 239 -24.85 -4.21 -19.34
C ALA A 239 -23.67 -3.92 -20.26
N LEU A 240 -22.45 -4.16 -19.75
CA LEU A 240 -21.29 -4.34 -20.63
C LEU A 240 -21.42 -5.71 -21.32
N THR A 241 -21.62 -5.69 -22.63
CA THR A 241 -21.85 -6.94 -23.39
C THR A 241 -20.60 -7.36 -24.13
N VAL A 242 -20.12 -8.58 -23.87
CA VAL A 242 -19.12 -9.29 -24.68
C VAL A 242 -19.84 -10.09 -25.74
N ALA A 243 -19.82 -9.62 -26.98
CA ALA A 243 -20.56 -10.22 -28.08
C ALA A 243 -19.99 -11.58 -28.50
N ASP A 244 -20.75 -12.31 -29.31
CA ASP A 244 -20.36 -13.60 -29.86
C ASP A 244 -19.03 -13.55 -30.60
N GLY A 245 -18.14 -14.48 -30.27
CA GLY A 245 -16.79 -14.59 -30.80
C GLY A 245 -15.82 -13.48 -30.41
N HIS A 246 -16.23 -12.53 -29.55
CA HIS A 246 -15.34 -11.49 -29.01
C HIS A 246 -14.62 -11.97 -27.76
N LYS A 247 -13.38 -11.50 -27.59
CA LYS A 247 -12.54 -11.75 -26.42
C LYS A 247 -12.22 -10.43 -25.74
N LEU A 248 -12.75 -10.26 -24.54
CA LEU A 248 -12.49 -9.08 -23.71
C LEU A 248 -11.60 -9.47 -22.52
N TYR A 249 -10.44 -8.83 -22.46
CA TYR A 249 -9.56 -8.81 -21.30
C TYR A 249 -9.75 -7.47 -20.62
N LEU A 250 -10.38 -7.47 -19.45
CA LEU A 250 -10.72 -6.25 -18.69
C LEU A 250 -10.00 -6.27 -17.35
N CYS A 251 -9.17 -5.26 -17.11
CA CYS A 251 -8.59 -5.00 -15.82
C CYS A 251 -9.34 -3.85 -15.12
N LEU A 252 -9.81 -4.08 -13.91
CA LEU A 252 -10.49 -3.05 -13.14
C LEU A 252 -9.52 -1.98 -12.62
N ASN A 253 -8.22 -2.30 -12.51
CA ASN A 253 -7.17 -1.36 -12.09
C ASN A 253 -7.53 -0.64 -10.77
N GLY A 254 -8.08 -1.39 -9.82
CA GLY A 254 -8.52 -0.89 -8.51
C GLY A 254 -9.87 -0.18 -8.50
N ASN A 255 -10.50 0.00 -9.67
CA ASN A 255 -11.76 0.72 -9.82
C ASN A 255 -12.97 -0.22 -9.79
N GLU A 256 -14.15 0.37 -9.72
CA GLU A 256 -15.43 -0.35 -9.70
C GLU A 256 -16.23 -0.11 -10.98
N ILE A 257 -16.96 -1.14 -11.41
CA ILE A 257 -18.09 -1.01 -12.34
C ILE A 257 -19.36 -1.18 -11.54
N GLU A 258 -20.16 -0.13 -11.44
CA GLU A 258 -21.42 -0.10 -10.72
C GLU A 258 -22.59 0.00 -11.68
N MET A 259 -23.54 -0.92 -11.55
CA MET A 259 -24.82 -0.82 -12.25
C MET A 259 -25.82 -0.02 -11.41
N THR A 260 -26.36 1.04 -11.98
CA THR A 260 -27.32 1.93 -11.33
C THR A 260 -28.78 1.67 -11.76
N SER A 261 -28.99 0.60 -12.55
CA SER A 261 -30.32 0.14 -13.01
C SER A 261 -30.51 -1.34 -12.81
N ALA A 262 -31.73 -1.85 -12.99
CA ALA A 262 -31.98 -3.30 -13.01
C ALA A 262 -31.34 -3.95 -14.23
N GLY A 263 -30.77 -5.14 -14.05
CA GLY A 263 -30.13 -5.92 -15.10
C GLY A 263 -28.73 -6.39 -14.73
N ASP A 264 -28.06 -7.04 -15.67
CA ASP A 264 -26.72 -7.60 -15.41
C ASP A 264 -25.65 -6.54 -15.61
N VAL A 265 -24.60 -6.53 -14.78
CA VAL A 265 -23.49 -5.59 -14.96
C VAL A 265 -22.68 -5.95 -16.20
N ILE A 266 -22.31 -7.23 -16.34
CA ILE A 266 -21.60 -7.74 -17.51
C ILE A 266 -22.33 -8.97 -18.07
N SER A 267 -22.58 -8.98 -19.38
CA SER A 267 -23.18 -10.12 -20.10
C SER A 267 -22.18 -10.67 -21.11
N VAL A 268 -21.85 -11.96 -20.99
CA VAL A 268 -21.03 -12.71 -21.95
C VAL A 268 -21.95 -13.54 -22.82
N ASN A 269 -22.07 -13.18 -24.08
CA ASN A 269 -22.92 -13.86 -25.03
C ASN A 269 -22.33 -15.19 -25.48
N ASP A 270 -23.12 -15.96 -26.20
CA ASP A 270 -22.75 -17.25 -26.79
C ASP A 270 -21.44 -17.08 -27.60
N GLY A 271 -20.43 -17.93 -27.33
CA GLY A 271 -19.11 -17.84 -27.97
C GLY A 271 -18.23 -16.66 -27.54
N GLY A 272 -18.71 -15.76 -26.68
CA GLY A 272 -17.93 -14.67 -26.10
C GLY A 272 -16.94 -15.16 -25.02
N THR A 273 -15.85 -14.45 -24.86
CA THR A 273 -14.87 -14.72 -23.79
C THR A 273 -14.60 -13.46 -22.99
N LEU A 274 -14.81 -13.53 -21.68
CA LEU A 274 -14.43 -12.50 -20.74
C LEU A 274 -13.32 -13.00 -19.81
N THR A 275 -12.23 -12.26 -19.74
CA THR A 275 -11.25 -12.39 -18.67
C THR A 275 -11.27 -11.12 -17.85
N LEU A 276 -11.83 -11.20 -16.65
CA LEU A 276 -11.89 -10.10 -15.68
C LEU A 276 -10.73 -10.21 -14.71
N THR A 277 -9.97 -9.17 -14.58
CA THR A 277 -8.84 -9.11 -13.65
C THR A 277 -8.81 -7.78 -12.92
N ASP A 278 -8.14 -7.76 -11.78
CA ASP A 278 -7.79 -6.52 -11.09
C ASP A 278 -6.35 -6.57 -10.61
N CYS A 279 -5.51 -5.75 -11.16
CA CYS A 279 -4.10 -5.69 -10.80
C CYS A 279 -3.86 -5.04 -9.43
N GLN A 280 -4.84 -4.32 -8.88
CA GLN A 280 -4.77 -3.70 -7.55
C GLN A 280 -5.48 -4.54 -6.45
N SER A 281 -6.23 -5.57 -6.83
CA SER A 281 -7.01 -6.45 -5.93
C SER A 281 -8.08 -5.74 -5.08
N THR A 282 -8.44 -4.51 -5.42
CA THR A 282 -9.46 -3.70 -4.72
C THR A 282 -10.70 -3.50 -5.54
N GLY A 283 -10.61 -3.59 -6.86
CA GLY A 283 -11.69 -3.34 -7.81
C GLY A 283 -12.82 -4.37 -7.76
N ALA A 284 -14.00 -3.90 -8.12
CA ALA A 284 -15.23 -4.70 -8.05
C ALA A 284 -16.18 -4.49 -9.22
N VAL A 285 -16.98 -5.51 -9.49
CA VAL A 285 -18.20 -5.44 -10.31
C VAL A 285 -19.39 -5.59 -9.38
N ARG A 286 -20.28 -4.60 -9.35
CA ARG A 286 -21.37 -4.56 -8.37
C ARG A 286 -22.61 -3.80 -8.86
N HIS A 287 -23.73 -3.95 -8.13
CA HIS A 287 -24.88 -3.05 -8.18
C HIS A 287 -24.79 -1.99 -7.08
N ASP A 288 -25.51 -0.90 -7.27
CA ASP A 288 -25.82 0.01 -6.16
C ASP A 288 -26.68 -0.74 -5.13
N PHE A 289 -26.51 -0.38 -3.87
CA PHE A 289 -27.23 -1.05 -2.75
C PHE A 289 -28.73 -0.78 -2.70
N SER A 290 -29.27 0.06 -3.57
CA SER A 290 -30.53 0.71 -3.28
C SER A 290 -31.77 0.00 -3.83
N SER A 291 -31.69 -1.02 -4.70
CA SER A 291 -32.89 -1.77 -5.11
C SER A 291 -32.92 -2.33 -6.54
N HIS A 292 -31.81 -2.35 -7.23
CA HIS A 292 -31.81 -2.83 -8.61
C HIS A 292 -31.33 -4.30 -8.68
N PRO A 293 -32.25 -5.26 -8.96
CA PRO A 293 -31.87 -6.66 -9.09
C PRO A 293 -31.11 -6.89 -10.40
N GLY A 294 -30.11 -7.77 -10.31
CA GLY A 294 -29.31 -8.21 -11.45
C GLY A 294 -28.07 -8.99 -11.03
N HIS A 295 -27.42 -9.63 -11.98
CA HIS A 295 -26.22 -10.40 -11.73
C HIS A 295 -24.97 -9.53 -11.96
N GLY A 296 -23.88 -9.83 -11.25
CA GLY A 296 -22.59 -9.20 -11.55
C GLY A 296 -22.08 -9.60 -12.93
N VAL A 297 -22.03 -10.90 -13.22
CA VAL A 297 -21.67 -11.44 -14.53
C VAL A 297 -22.63 -12.56 -14.93
N VAL A 298 -23.19 -12.44 -16.12
CA VAL A 298 -23.99 -13.51 -16.75
C VAL A 298 -23.22 -14.12 -17.91
N ILE A 299 -23.10 -15.43 -17.92
CA ILE A 299 -22.47 -16.19 -19.00
C ILE A 299 -23.54 -17.03 -19.68
N ARG A 300 -23.77 -16.75 -20.97
CA ARG A 300 -24.73 -17.50 -21.78
C ARG A 300 -24.08 -18.74 -22.34
N ALA A 301 -24.90 -19.68 -22.83
CA ALA A 301 -24.44 -20.95 -23.39
C ALA A 301 -23.31 -20.73 -24.40
N GLY A 302 -22.19 -21.45 -24.25
CA GLY A 302 -21.00 -21.31 -25.11
C GLY A 302 -20.06 -20.15 -24.73
N GLY A 303 -20.45 -19.29 -23.81
CA GLY A 303 -19.58 -18.23 -23.28
C GLY A 303 -18.49 -18.76 -22.34
N THR A 304 -17.39 -18.01 -22.23
CA THR A 304 -16.29 -18.36 -21.33
C THR A 304 -15.99 -17.17 -20.42
N PHE A 305 -15.80 -17.46 -19.13
CA PHE A 305 -15.43 -16.46 -18.12
C PHE A 305 -14.27 -16.93 -17.26
N SER A 306 -13.29 -16.04 -17.07
CA SER A 306 -12.16 -16.23 -16.15
C SER A 306 -12.04 -15.03 -15.23
N LEU A 307 -11.86 -15.28 -13.93
CA LEU A 307 -11.76 -14.25 -12.90
C LEU A 307 -10.41 -14.33 -12.18
N TYR A 308 -9.69 -13.20 -12.12
CA TYR A 308 -8.40 -13.08 -11.45
C TYR A 308 -8.35 -11.82 -10.56
N ASN A 309 -8.20 -12.00 -9.26
CA ASN A 309 -7.99 -10.93 -8.27
C ASN A 309 -9.07 -9.82 -8.19
N ALA A 310 -10.12 -9.87 -9.02
CA ALA A 310 -11.23 -8.92 -8.97
C ALA A 310 -12.35 -9.45 -8.07
N LYS A 311 -13.22 -8.54 -7.60
CA LYS A 311 -14.37 -8.87 -6.76
C LYS A 311 -15.65 -8.76 -7.57
N ILE A 312 -16.60 -9.66 -7.29
CA ILE A 312 -17.98 -9.58 -7.74
C ILE A 312 -18.84 -9.56 -6.48
N GLN A 313 -19.46 -8.43 -6.18
CA GLN A 313 -20.09 -8.21 -4.88
C GLN A 313 -21.36 -7.36 -4.99
N TYR A 314 -22.22 -7.41 -3.97
CA TYR A 314 -23.44 -6.60 -3.85
C TYR A 314 -24.44 -6.75 -5.01
N ASN A 315 -24.48 -7.92 -5.64
CA ASN A 315 -25.40 -8.21 -6.72
C ASN A 315 -26.61 -8.99 -6.18
N GLN A 316 -27.81 -8.68 -6.68
CA GLN A 316 -29.06 -9.36 -6.32
C GLN A 316 -29.62 -10.03 -7.56
N GLY A 317 -29.29 -11.30 -7.77
CA GLY A 317 -29.90 -12.08 -8.86
C GLY A 317 -31.42 -12.22 -8.65
N SER A 318 -32.21 -11.84 -9.63
CA SER A 318 -33.61 -12.20 -9.73
C SER A 318 -33.91 -12.72 -11.13
N MET A 319 -34.55 -13.87 -11.23
CA MET A 319 -35.18 -14.29 -12.47
C MET A 319 -36.67 -14.02 -12.38
N GLU A 320 -37.20 -13.18 -13.28
CA GLU A 320 -38.64 -13.06 -13.45
C GLU A 320 -39.24 -14.43 -13.72
N GLY A 321 -40.09 -14.92 -12.80
CA GLY A 321 -40.91 -16.10 -12.96
C GLY A 321 -40.33 -17.41 -12.47
N ARG A 322 -39.20 -17.47 -11.77
CA ARG A 322 -38.71 -18.64 -11.06
C ARG A 322 -38.39 -18.32 -9.59
N ASN A 323 -38.83 -19.21 -8.72
CA ASN A 323 -38.60 -19.13 -7.27
C ASN A 323 -37.19 -19.59 -6.84
N ASP A 324 -36.26 -19.68 -7.76
CA ASP A 324 -34.90 -20.16 -7.50
C ASP A 324 -33.98 -18.98 -7.46
N SER A 325 -33.39 -18.72 -6.32
CA SER A 325 -32.29 -17.77 -6.13
C SER A 325 -31.05 -18.25 -6.89
N ALA A 326 -31.01 -18.05 -8.19
CA ALA A 326 -29.84 -18.29 -9.01
C ALA A 326 -28.74 -17.27 -8.62
N GLY A 327 -27.49 -17.71 -8.53
CA GLY A 327 -26.37 -17.00 -7.96
C GLY A 327 -26.27 -15.52 -8.38
N ALA A 328 -26.38 -14.64 -7.42
CA ALA A 328 -26.39 -13.19 -7.65
C ALA A 328 -25.06 -12.65 -8.21
N GLY A 329 -23.93 -13.26 -7.88
CA GLY A 329 -22.62 -12.84 -8.35
C GLY A 329 -22.36 -13.23 -9.80
N VAL A 330 -22.34 -14.53 -10.09
CA VAL A 330 -22.11 -15.09 -11.42
C VAL A 330 -23.23 -16.07 -11.74
N TYR A 331 -23.85 -15.88 -12.88
CA TYR A 331 -24.87 -16.77 -13.42
C TYR A 331 -24.37 -17.43 -14.71
N MET A 332 -24.49 -18.75 -14.80
CA MET A 332 -24.16 -19.56 -15.99
C MET A 332 -25.43 -20.25 -16.47
N GLY A 333 -25.94 -19.89 -17.66
CA GLY A 333 -27.16 -20.37 -18.27
C GLY A 333 -26.92 -21.25 -19.48
#